data_3711134281af2ee52ba55f09940a68fe
#
_entry.id   3711134281af2ee52ba55f09940a68fe
#
_cell.length_a   1.000
_cell.length_b   1.000
_cell.length_c   1.000
_cell.angle_alpha   90.00
_cell.angle_beta   90.00
_cell.angle_gamma   90.00
#
_symmetry.space_group_name_H-M   'P 1'
#
loop_
_entity.id
_entity.type
_entity.pdbx_description
1 polymer ?
#
loop_
_entity_poly.entity_id
_entity_poly.type
_entity_poly.pdbx_seq_one_letter_code
_entity_poly.pdbx_strand_id
1 'polypeptide(L)'
;MSASTVKAAVAAGMPDVQGSSDKRNVAIDQVGVKGVRYPITLRQACGGEQNTVATINLYVALPKHKKGTHMSRFLEILNHHHRSITPEQVIPILHEMKTKLDAEEAHIQMEFPYFIEKAAPVTGARGLMDYLCTFEGTSNGTDDFILGVKAPATSLCPCSKEISCYGAHNQRCEITARVRPKGMLWIE
;
A
#
# COMPACT_ATOMS: atom_id res chain seq x y z
N MET A 1 7.48 -42.58 -8.67
CA MET A 1 7.78 -41.25 -9.28
C MET A 1 7.36 -40.19 -8.28
N SER A 2 8.27 -39.39 -7.77
CA SER A 2 7.96 -38.41 -6.73
C SER A 2 7.27 -37.18 -7.32
N ALA A 3 6.39 -36.52 -6.52
CA ALA A 3 5.66 -35.31 -6.94
C ALA A 3 6.59 -34.15 -7.41
N SER A 4 7.85 -34.14 -6.96
CA SER A 4 8.87 -33.17 -7.37
C SER A 4 9.34 -33.38 -8.84
N THR A 5 9.41 -34.63 -9.31
CA THR A 5 9.80 -34.95 -10.69
C THR A 5 8.75 -34.56 -11.71
N VAL A 6 7.46 -34.68 -11.34
CA VAL A 6 6.33 -34.27 -12.18
C VAL A 6 6.26 -32.74 -12.30
N LYS A 7 6.55 -32.00 -11.20
CA LYS A 7 6.56 -30.53 -11.18
C LYS A 7 7.67 -29.95 -12.07
N ALA A 8 8.86 -30.56 -12.08
CA ALA A 8 9.98 -30.13 -12.93
C ALA A 8 9.72 -30.39 -14.42
N ALA A 9 9.11 -31.52 -14.76
CA ALA A 9 8.79 -31.87 -16.15
C ALA A 9 7.67 -30.99 -16.77
N VAL A 10 6.71 -30.52 -15.95
CA VAL A 10 5.64 -29.61 -16.40
C VAL A 10 6.17 -28.18 -16.60
N ALA A 11 7.18 -27.75 -15.82
CA ALA A 11 7.74 -26.41 -15.95
C ALA A 11 8.64 -26.22 -17.19
N ALA A 12 9.21 -27.28 -17.74
CA ALA A 12 10.17 -27.20 -18.85
C ALA A 12 9.53 -27.09 -20.26
N GLY A 13 8.21 -27.09 -20.39
CA GLY A 13 7.55 -27.19 -21.70
C GLY A 13 6.34 -26.28 -21.93
N MET A 14 5.92 -25.44 -20.97
CA MET A 14 4.79 -24.54 -21.20
C MET A 14 5.24 -23.25 -21.89
N PRO A 15 4.65 -22.89 -23.07
CA PRO A 15 5.00 -21.64 -23.74
C PRO A 15 4.59 -20.44 -22.88
N ASP A 16 5.44 -19.41 -22.81
CA ASP A 16 5.11 -18.12 -22.18
C ASP A 16 4.13 -17.33 -23.08
N VAL A 17 2.85 -17.59 -22.88
CA VAL A 17 1.77 -16.96 -23.65
C VAL A 17 1.66 -15.45 -23.29
N GLN A 18 1.96 -15.08 -22.05
CA GLN A 18 1.84 -13.68 -21.58
C GLN A 18 2.97 -12.81 -22.15
N GLY A 19 4.19 -13.33 -22.23
CA GLY A 19 5.34 -12.64 -22.82
C GLY A 19 5.34 -12.64 -24.36
N SER A 20 4.36 -13.31 -25.01
CA SER A 20 4.30 -13.35 -26.48
C SER A 20 3.90 -12.01 -27.09
N SER A 21 4.32 -11.79 -28.35
CA SER A 21 4.00 -10.56 -29.10
C SER A 21 2.50 -10.43 -29.37
N ASP A 22 1.95 -9.24 -29.17
CA ASP A 22 0.56 -8.90 -29.50
C ASP A 22 0.48 -8.13 -30.82
N LYS A 23 -0.46 -8.54 -31.68
CA LYS A 23 -0.74 -7.91 -32.98
C LYS A 23 -1.72 -6.73 -32.88
N ARG A 24 -2.46 -6.61 -31.79
CA ARG A 24 -3.48 -5.56 -31.57
C ARG A 24 -2.85 -4.18 -31.43
N ASN A 25 -1.58 -4.09 -30.99
CA ASN A 25 -0.81 -2.87 -30.87
C ASN A 25 -1.46 -1.79 -29.99
N VAL A 26 -2.10 -2.22 -28.89
CA VAL A 26 -2.76 -1.35 -27.90
C VAL A 26 -1.94 -1.35 -26.62
N ALA A 27 -1.49 -0.17 -26.17
CA ALA A 27 -0.89 -0.01 -24.85
C ALA A 27 -1.97 0.03 -23.77
N ILE A 28 -1.67 -0.49 -22.58
CA ILE A 28 -2.54 -0.41 -21.41
C ILE A 28 -1.78 0.29 -20.29
N ASP A 29 -2.31 1.43 -19.84
CA ASP A 29 -1.64 2.26 -18.84
C ASP A 29 -1.48 1.57 -17.49
N GLN A 30 -2.50 0.80 -17.08
CA GLN A 30 -2.45 0.07 -15.81
C GLN A 30 -3.09 -1.32 -15.93
N VAL A 31 -2.29 -2.34 -15.68
CA VAL A 31 -2.73 -3.73 -15.57
C VAL A 31 -2.14 -4.34 -14.31
N GLY A 32 -2.94 -5.08 -13.54
CA GLY A 32 -2.44 -5.66 -12.32
C GLY A 32 -3.53 -6.23 -11.42
N VAL A 33 -3.30 -6.22 -10.12
CA VAL A 33 -4.19 -6.76 -9.09
C VAL A 33 -4.74 -5.63 -8.22
N LYS A 34 -6.03 -5.72 -7.86
CA LYS A 34 -6.72 -4.71 -7.06
C LYS A 34 -7.44 -5.36 -5.88
N GLY A 35 -7.44 -4.67 -4.73
CA GLY A 35 -8.18 -5.09 -3.55
C GLY A 35 -7.64 -6.36 -2.88
N VAL A 36 -6.35 -6.66 -3.07
CA VAL A 36 -5.71 -7.80 -2.43
C VAL A 36 -5.56 -7.54 -0.95
N ARG A 37 -6.29 -8.30 -0.12
CA ARG A 37 -6.12 -8.24 1.34
C ARG A 37 -4.94 -9.11 1.75
N TYR A 38 -3.94 -8.47 2.35
CA TYR A 38 -2.69 -9.14 2.66
C TYR A 38 -2.20 -8.79 4.07
N PRO A 39 -1.77 -9.78 4.87
CA PRO A 39 -1.16 -9.51 6.16
C PRO A 39 0.21 -8.86 5.96
N ILE A 40 0.45 -7.77 6.66
CA ILE A 40 1.72 -7.06 6.62
C ILE A 40 2.24 -6.79 8.03
N THR A 41 3.55 -6.67 8.14
CA THR A 41 4.21 -6.23 9.38
C THR A 41 4.84 -4.85 9.13
N LEU A 42 4.41 -3.87 9.90
CA LEU A 42 4.91 -2.51 9.86
C LEU A 42 5.98 -2.31 10.93
N ARG A 43 7.09 -1.68 10.57
CA ARG A 43 8.10 -1.26 11.54
C ARG A 43 7.73 0.11 12.12
N GLN A 44 7.94 0.27 13.41
CA GLN A 44 7.66 1.49 14.16
C GLN A 44 8.93 2.30 14.40
N ALA A 45 8.81 3.61 14.58
CA ALA A 45 9.93 4.52 14.86
C ALA A 45 10.72 4.12 16.12
N CYS A 46 10.03 3.60 17.13
CA CYS A 46 10.64 3.11 18.39
C CYS A 46 11.33 1.74 18.28
N GLY A 47 11.38 1.12 17.07
CA GLY A 47 11.98 -0.20 16.84
C GLY A 47 11.06 -1.38 17.09
N GLY A 48 9.77 -1.13 17.35
CA GLY A 48 8.73 -2.17 17.44
C GLY A 48 8.21 -2.60 16.08
N GLU A 49 7.36 -3.62 16.11
CA GLU A 49 6.63 -4.11 14.94
C GLU A 49 5.13 -4.17 15.22
N GLN A 50 4.34 -3.85 14.23
CA GLN A 50 2.88 -3.95 14.29
C GLN A 50 2.35 -4.76 13.12
N ASN A 51 1.63 -5.84 13.44
CA ASN A 51 0.94 -6.65 12.44
C ASN A 51 -0.43 -6.06 12.12
N THR A 52 -0.74 -5.94 10.85
CA THR A 52 -2.03 -5.47 10.37
C THR A 52 -2.41 -6.14 9.04
N VAL A 53 -3.58 -5.83 8.52
CA VAL A 53 -4.01 -6.28 7.20
C VAL A 53 -4.15 -5.07 6.28
N ALA A 54 -3.39 -5.09 5.19
CA ALA A 54 -3.50 -4.07 4.16
C ALA A 54 -4.42 -4.51 3.02
N THR A 55 -5.12 -3.54 2.43
CA THR A 55 -5.73 -3.66 1.11
C THR A 55 -4.75 -3.07 0.10
N ILE A 56 -4.27 -3.90 -0.82
CA ILE A 56 -3.16 -3.57 -1.71
C ILE A 56 -3.63 -3.60 -3.16
N ASN A 57 -3.27 -2.56 -3.91
CA ASN A 57 -3.40 -2.46 -5.35
C ASN A 57 -2.01 -2.37 -5.97
N LEU A 58 -1.73 -3.18 -6.98
CA LEU A 58 -0.44 -3.19 -7.69
C LEU A 58 -0.73 -3.15 -9.18
N TYR A 59 -0.11 -2.21 -9.89
CA TYR A 59 -0.29 -2.05 -11.32
C TYR A 59 1.06 -1.79 -12.00
N VAL A 60 1.15 -2.22 -13.26
CA VAL A 60 2.25 -1.89 -14.18
C VAL A 60 1.68 -1.44 -15.51
N ALA A 61 2.43 -0.63 -16.25
CA ALA A 61 2.11 -0.32 -17.63
C ALA A 61 2.42 -1.54 -18.52
N LEU A 62 1.51 -1.87 -19.44
CA LEU A 62 1.71 -2.93 -20.42
C LEU A 62 1.96 -2.30 -21.80
N PRO A 63 3.18 -2.45 -22.36
CA PRO A 63 3.49 -1.89 -23.66
C PRO A 63 2.71 -2.60 -24.76
N LYS A 64 2.44 -1.86 -25.85
CA LYS A 64 1.58 -2.29 -26.98
C LYS A 64 2.01 -3.59 -27.67
N HIS A 65 3.27 -3.97 -27.54
CA HIS A 65 3.81 -5.16 -28.19
C HIS A 65 3.67 -6.45 -27.32
N LYS A 66 3.27 -6.32 -26.05
CA LYS A 66 3.10 -7.44 -25.14
C LYS A 66 1.62 -7.84 -25.03
N LYS A 67 1.38 -9.14 -24.99
CA LYS A 67 0.02 -9.71 -24.88
C LYS A 67 -0.56 -9.59 -23.47
N GLY A 68 0.26 -9.65 -22.43
CA GLY A 68 -0.17 -9.59 -21.04
C GLY A 68 0.98 -9.55 -20.04
N THR A 69 0.66 -9.73 -18.78
CA THR A 69 1.61 -9.86 -17.69
C THR A 69 1.21 -10.99 -16.75
N HIS A 70 2.19 -11.52 -16.00
CA HIS A 70 1.98 -12.64 -15.08
C HIS A 70 1.42 -12.16 -13.73
N MET A 71 0.13 -12.38 -13.49
CA MET A 71 -0.54 -11.95 -12.25
C MET A 71 0.06 -12.59 -10.98
N SER A 72 0.56 -13.84 -11.06
CA SER A 72 1.20 -14.53 -9.93
C SER A 72 2.45 -13.81 -9.42
N ARG A 73 3.19 -13.12 -10.31
CA ARG A 73 4.41 -12.39 -9.94
C ARG A 73 4.14 -11.24 -8.98
N PHE A 74 2.96 -10.60 -9.05
CA PHE A 74 2.57 -9.58 -8.06
C PHE A 74 2.47 -10.18 -6.66
N LEU A 75 1.90 -11.37 -6.52
CA LEU A 75 1.80 -12.06 -5.23
C LEU A 75 3.17 -12.55 -4.73
N GLU A 76 4.04 -12.99 -5.63
CA GLU A 76 5.43 -13.36 -5.29
C GLU A 76 6.21 -12.17 -4.71
N ILE A 77 6.04 -10.97 -5.30
CA ILE A 77 6.65 -9.74 -4.81
C ILE A 77 6.11 -9.39 -3.41
N LEU A 78 4.77 -9.44 -3.21
CA LEU A 78 4.18 -9.22 -1.90
C LEU A 78 4.67 -10.23 -0.86
N ASN A 79 4.78 -11.51 -1.22
CA ASN A 79 5.32 -12.55 -0.34
C ASN A 79 6.77 -12.29 0.08
N HIS A 80 7.55 -11.65 -0.77
CA HIS A 80 8.94 -11.31 -0.45
C HIS A 80 9.04 -10.16 0.56
N HIS A 81 8.16 -9.17 0.47
CA HIS A 81 8.26 -7.93 1.25
C HIS A 81 7.33 -7.82 2.47
N HIS A 82 6.25 -8.61 2.55
CA HIS A 82 5.17 -8.40 3.53
C HIS A 82 5.59 -8.39 5.01
N ARG A 83 6.73 -8.99 5.36
CA ARG A 83 7.21 -9.12 6.75
C ARG A 83 7.94 -7.89 7.28
N SER A 84 8.19 -6.89 6.47
CA SER A 84 8.89 -5.68 6.89
C SER A 84 8.54 -4.53 5.96
N ILE A 85 7.36 -3.97 6.15
CA ILE A 85 6.89 -2.82 5.36
C ILE A 85 7.26 -1.53 6.08
N THR A 86 8.01 -0.69 5.38
CA THR A 86 8.33 0.68 5.81
C THR A 86 8.09 1.63 4.64
N PRO A 87 7.96 2.95 4.89
CA PRO A 87 7.90 3.93 3.80
C PRO A 87 9.05 3.79 2.80
N GLU A 88 10.25 3.46 3.28
CA GLU A 88 11.45 3.29 2.44
C GLU A 88 11.39 2.05 1.52
N GLN A 89 10.60 1.03 1.89
CA GLN A 89 10.49 -0.20 1.11
C GLN A 89 9.57 -0.05 -0.12
N VAL A 90 8.74 1.00 -0.18
CA VAL A 90 7.78 1.18 -1.27
C VAL A 90 8.48 1.34 -2.62
N ILE A 91 9.54 2.15 -2.69
CA ILE A 91 10.29 2.37 -3.94
C ILE A 91 11.05 1.10 -4.38
N PRO A 92 11.80 0.39 -3.51
CA PRO A 92 12.35 -0.93 -3.84
C PRO A 92 11.33 -1.94 -4.38
N ILE A 93 10.11 -1.99 -3.81
CA ILE A 93 9.05 -2.86 -4.31
C ILE A 93 8.65 -2.48 -5.75
N LEU A 94 8.50 -1.20 -6.06
CA LEU A 94 8.20 -0.72 -7.41
C LEU A 94 9.30 -1.10 -8.41
N HIS A 95 10.56 -0.96 -8.04
CA HIS A 95 11.68 -1.36 -8.89
C HIS A 95 11.71 -2.88 -9.13
N GLU A 96 11.40 -3.69 -8.11
CA GLU A 96 11.26 -5.14 -8.27
C GLU A 96 10.09 -5.49 -9.19
N MET A 97 8.95 -4.78 -9.06
CA MET A 97 7.81 -4.94 -9.97
C MET A 97 8.20 -4.65 -11.42
N LYS A 98 8.87 -3.53 -11.67
CA LYS A 98 9.35 -3.17 -13.02
C LYS A 98 10.26 -4.25 -13.61
N THR A 99 11.20 -4.75 -12.82
CA THR A 99 12.16 -5.77 -13.24
C THR A 99 11.49 -7.12 -13.50
N LYS A 100 10.70 -7.63 -12.55
CA LYS A 100 10.06 -8.95 -12.67
C LYS A 100 8.97 -9.03 -13.72
N LEU A 101 8.28 -7.92 -13.97
CA LEU A 101 7.17 -7.84 -14.92
C LEU A 101 7.61 -7.25 -16.26
N ASP A 102 8.89 -6.86 -16.39
CA ASP A 102 9.47 -6.22 -17.57
C ASP A 102 8.59 -5.05 -18.04
N ALA A 103 8.38 -4.09 -17.13
CA ALA A 103 7.51 -2.93 -17.30
C ALA A 103 8.28 -1.63 -17.10
N GLU A 104 7.88 -0.58 -17.82
CA GLU A 104 8.51 0.75 -17.71
C GLU A 104 7.98 1.53 -16.51
N GLU A 105 6.71 1.32 -16.16
CA GLU A 105 6.03 2.00 -15.08
C GLU A 105 5.43 0.99 -14.09
N ALA A 106 5.46 1.35 -12.80
CA ALA A 106 4.84 0.58 -11.73
C ALA A 106 4.16 1.50 -10.72
N HIS A 107 3.03 1.04 -10.19
CA HIS A 107 2.23 1.74 -9.19
C HIS A 107 1.86 0.80 -8.08
N ILE A 108 1.93 1.29 -6.83
CA ILE A 108 1.48 0.60 -5.64
C ILE A 108 0.60 1.53 -4.81
N GLN A 109 -0.47 0.98 -4.26
CA GLN A 109 -1.28 1.63 -3.25
C GLN A 109 -1.59 0.61 -2.16
N MET A 110 -1.25 0.94 -0.93
CA MET A 110 -1.56 0.15 0.26
C MET A 110 -2.41 0.98 1.20
N GLU A 111 -3.51 0.44 1.68
CA GLU A 111 -4.35 1.03 2.72
C GLU A 111 -4.46 0.07 3.89
N PHE A 112 -4.18 0.54 5.11
CA PHE A 112 -4.16 -0.29 6.31
C PHE A 112 -4.46 0.52 7.57
N PRO A 113 -5.07 -0.10 8.59
CA PRO A 113 -5.18 0.50 9.91
C PRO A 113 -3.83 0.45 10.63
N TYR A 114 -3.47 1.56 11.26
CA TYR A 114 -2.30 1.71 12.13
C TYR A 114 -2.76 2.10 13.51
N PHE A 115 -2.29 1.40 14.55
CA PHE A 115 -2.76 1.61 15.93
C PHE A 115 -1.71 2.34 16.75
N ILE A 116 -2.15 3.42 17.42
CA ILE A 116 -1.32 4.17 18.36
C ILE A 116 -1.96 4.11 19.74
N GLU A 117 -1.17 3.75 20.74
CA GLU A 117 -1.60 3.81 22.13
C GLU A 117 -1.65 5.26 22.61
N LYS A 118 -2.81 5.67 23.13
CA LYS A 118 -3.01 6.99 23.70
C LYS A 118 -3.55 6.91 25.12
N ALA A 119 -3.11 7.83 25.96
CA ALA A 119 -3.62 8.00 27.31
C ALA A 119 -4.75 9.04 27.35
N ALA A 120 -5.83 8.73 28.05
CA ALA A 120 -6.88 9.70 28.31
C ALA A 120 -6.37 10.88 29.13
N PRO A 121 -6.68 12.13 28.76
CA PRO A 121 -6.05 13.32 29.38
C PRO A 121 -6.30 13.47 30.89
N VAL A 122 -7.44 12.98 31.39
CA VAL A 122 -7.85 13.16 32.81
C VAL A 122 -7.55 11.90 33.62
N THR A 123 -7.93 10.74 33.11
CA THR A 123 -7.84 9.47 33.88
C THR A 123 -6.51 8.77 33.70
N GLY A 124 -5.75 9.10 32.66
CA GLY A 124 -4.52 8.38 32.27
C GLY A 124 -4.77 6.97 31.71
N ALA A 125 -6.05 6.56 31.59
CA ALA A 125 -6.38 5.24 31.04
C ALA A 125 -5.87 5.12 29.59
N ARG A 126 -5.14 4.03 29.30
CA ARG A 126 -4.56 3.78 27.98
C ARG A 126 -5.53 3.03 27.09
N GLY A 127 -5.56 3.38 25.82
CA GLY A 127 -6.34 2.73 24.79
C GLY A 127 -5.66 2.81 23.43
N LEU A 128 -5.94 1.83 22.57
CA LEU A 128 -5.50 1.85 21.18
C LEU A 128 -6.47 2.67 20.35
N MET A 129 -5.93 3.56 19.54
CA MET A 129 -6.68 4.34 18.56
C MET A 129 -6.17 4.01 17.17
N ASP A 130 -7.08 3.69 16.25
CA ASP A 130 -6.75 3.38 14.87
C ASP A 130 -6.70 4.62 13.99
N TYR A 131 -5.77 4.60 13.06
CA TYR A 131 -5.58 5.59 12.00
C TYR A 131 -5.56 4.86 10.67
N LEU A 132 -6.34 5.31 9.70
CA LEU A 132 -6.26 4.76 8.36
C LEU A 132 -5.07 5.38 7.63
N CYS A 133 -4.07 4.56 7.35
CA CYS A 133 -2.85 4.98 6.67
C CYS A 133 -2.81 4.47 5.24
N THR A 134 -2.20 5.25 4.36
CA THR A 134 -1.97 4.87 2.97
C THR A 134 -0.52 5.10 2.57
N PHE A 135 0.06 4.12 1.88
CA PHE A 135 1.30 4.26 1.13
C PHE A 135 0.96 4.24 -0.35
N GLU A 136 1.31 5.29 -1.05
CA GLU A 136 1.14 5.39 -2.49
C GLU A 136 2.51 5.60 -3.12
N GLY A 137 2.87 4.74 -4.06
CA GLY A 137 4.14 4.81 -4.76
C GLY A 137 3.95 4.74 -6.27
N THR A 138 4.75 5.49 -6.99
CA THR A 138 4.80 5.47 -8.46
C THR A 138 6.24 5.53 -8.92
N SER A 139 6.58 4.74 -9.95
CA SER A 139 7.87 4.78 -10.64
C SER A 139 7.63 4.81 -12.14
N ASN A 140 7.71 6.01 -12.75
CA ASN A 140 7.46 6.29 -14.18
C ASN A 140 8.55 7.20 -14.76
N GLY A 141 9.80 6.82 -14.62
CA GLY A 141 10.96 7.67 -14.95
C GLY A 141 11.49 8.44 -13.74
N THR A 142 10.61 8.85 -12.83
CA THR A 142 10.95 9.37 -11.50
C THR A 142 10.20 8.59 -10.44
N ASP A 143 10.80 8.44 -9.26
CA ASP A 143 10.16 7.79 -8.12
C ASP A 143 9.40 8.82 -7.30
N ASP A 144 8.15 8.54 -6.99
CA ASP A 144 7.29 9.36 -6.12
C ASP A 144 6.68 8.49 -5.02
N PHE A 145 6.69 9.00 -3.79
CA PHE A 145 6.08 8.35 -2.64
C PHE A 145 5.24 9.34 -1.85
N ILE A 146 4.02 8.92 -1.50
CA ILE A 146 3.10 9.70 -0.66
C ILE A 146 2.70 8.84 0.54
N LEU A 147 2.91 9.38 1.73
CA LEU A 147 2.32 8.89 2.97
C LEU A 147 1.02 9.64 3.21
N GLY A 148 -0.08 8.90 3.33
CA GLY A 148 -1.37 9.42 3.77
C GLY A 148 -1.72 8.93 5.17
N VAL A 149 -2.27 9.80 6.00
CA VAL A 149 -2.82 9.45 7.31
C VAL A 149 -4.19 10.11 7.46
N LYS A 150 -5.18 9.32 7.79
CA LYS A 150 -6.54 9.77 8.10
C LYS A 150 -6.80 9.58 9.59
N ALA A 151 -6.95 10.68 10.30
CA ALA A 151 -7.12 10.74 11.74
C ALA A 151 -8.53 11.19 12.10
N PRO A 152 -9.23 10.50 13.02
CA PRO A 152 -10.46 11.01 13.60
C PRO A 152 -10.14 12.21 14.50
N ALA A 153 -10.94 13.26 14.40
CA ALA A 153 -10.80 14.47 15.18
C ALA A 153 -12.15 14.93 15.73
N THR A 154 -12.08 15.81 16.71
CA THR A 154 -13.26 16.46 17.28
C THR A 154 -13.14 17.95 17.05
N SER A 155 -14.16 18.53 16.45
CA SER A 155 -14.26 19.98 16.22
C SER A 155 -15.38 20.57 17.08
N LEU A 156 -15.16 21.78 17.55
CA LEU A 156 -16.18 22.57 18.23
C LEU A 156 -17.08 23.24 17.19
N CYS A 157 -18.41 23.20 17.39
CA CYS A 157 -19.35 23.96 16.55
C CYS A 157 -19.27 25.46 16.87
N PRO A 158 -18.80 26.33 15.97
CA PRO A 158 -18.67 27.75 16.22
C PRO A 158 -20.04 28.44 16.45
N CYS A 159 -21.04 28.03 15.68
CA CYS A 159 -22.40 28.60 15.82
C CYS A 159 -23.02 28.31 17.20
N SER A 160 -22.89 27.08 17.69
CA SER A 160 -23.35 26.72 19.03
C SER A 160 -22.60 27.48 20.11
N LYS A 161 -21.31 27.79 19.89
CA LYS A 161 -20.49 28.55 20.83
C LYS A 161 -20.97 29.99 20.97
N GLU A 162 -21.45 30.62 19.89
CA GLU A 162 -21.95 32.00 19.93
C GLU A 162 -23.25 32.14 20.71
N ILE A 163 -24.14 31.16 20.64
CA ILE A 163 -25.51 31.24 21.22
C ILE A 163 -25.65 30.50 22.55
N SER A 164 -24.67 29.68 22.95
CA SER A 164 -24.77 28.87 24.17
C SER A 164 -24.03 29.49 25.34
N CYS A 165 -24.70 29.59 26.47
CA CYS A 165 -24.13 30.03 27.73
C CYS A 165 -23.16 28.98 28.35
N TYR A 166 -23.34 27.70 28.00
CA TYR A 166 -22.62 26.58 28.61
C TYR A 166 -21.56 25.92 27.70
N GLY A 167 -21.33 26.44 26.52
CA GLY A 167 -20.41 25.94 25.54
C GLY A 167 -21.10 25.31 24.34
N ALA A 168 -20.32 24.79 23.42
CA ALA A 168 -20.81 24.25 22.16
C ALA A 168 -20.76 22.71 22.14
N HIS A 169 -21.59 22.10 21.32
CA HIS A 169 -21.50 20.66 21.08
C HIS A 169 -20.26 20.33 20.25
N ASN A 170 -19.74 19.15 20.47
CA ASN A 170 -18.64 18.60 19.70
C ASN A 170 -19.16 17.92 18.42
N GLN A 171 -18.41 18.09 17.34
CA GLN A 171 -18.64 17.43 16.06
C GLN A 171 -17.50 16.48 15.77
N ARG A 172 -17.82 15.26 15.32
CA ARG A 172 -16.82 14.37 14.76
C ARG A 172 -16.45 14.81 13.36
N CYS A 173 -15.16 14.84 13.07
CA CYS A 173 -14.61 15.06 11.76
C CYS A 173 -13.45 14.10 11.50
N GLU A 174 -13.02 14.02 10.27
CA GLU A 174 -11.83 13.28 9.86
C GLU A 174 -10.87 14.26 9.19
N ILE A 175 -9.61 14.19 9.56
CA ILE A 175 -8.53 14.95 8.95
C ILE A 175 -7.68 13.99 8.14
N THR A 176 -7.52 14.27 6.86
CA THR A 176 -6.62 13.51 5.99
C THR A 176 -5.42 14.39 5.66
N ALA A 177 -4.24 13.93 6.03
CA ALA A 177 -2.97 14.52 5.65
C ALA A 177 -2.30 13.62 4.62
N ARG A 178 -1.81 14.20 3.51
CA ARG A 178 -1.00 13.51 2.48
C ARG A 178 0.31 14.26 2.30
N VAL A 179 1.42 13.54 2.49
CA VAL A 179 2.75 14.16 2.55
C VAL A 179 3.69 13.43 1.57
N ARG A 180 4.44 14.21 0.78
CA ARG A 180 5.62 13.75 0.05
C ARG A 180 6.86 14.06 0.88
N PRO A 181 7.44 13.07 1.58
CA PRO A 181 8.59 13.32 2.42
C PRO A 181 9.85 13.49 1.55
N LYS A 182 10.75 14.39 1.98
CA LYS A 182 12.10 14.53 1.38
C LYS A 182 13.12 13.56 2.00
N GLY A 183 12.73 12.74 2.94
CA GLY A 183 13.54 11.77 3.66
C GLY A 183 12.65 10.83 4.44
N MET A 184 13.22 10.07 5.40
CA MET A 184 12.44 9.16 6.23
C MET A 184 11.37 9.92 7.03
N LEU A 185 10.13 9.45 6.94
CA LEU A 185 9.00 9.93 7.73
C LEU A 185 8.25 8.72 8.29
N TRP A 186 8.11 8.67 9.61
CA TRP A 186 7.31 7.66 10.31
C TRP A 186 5.83 8.08 10.38
N ILE A 187 4.96 7.10 10.61
CA ILE A 187 3.51 7.34 10.76
C ILE A 187 3.21 8.05 12.08
N GLU A 188 3.99 7.79 13.14
CA GLU A 188 3.85 8.33 14.51
C GLU A 188 4.08 9.83 14.62
#